data_8d8dd0657476e0365abc1e538fdf2329
#
_entry.id   8d8dd0657476e0365abc1e538fdf2329
#
_cell.length_a   1.000
_cell.length_b   1.000
_cell.length_c   1.000
_cell.angle_alpha   90.00
_cell.angle_beta   90.00
_cell.angle_gamma   90.00
#
_symmetry.space_group_name_H-M   'P 1'
#
loop_
_entity.id
_entity.type
_entity.pdbx_description
1 polymer ?
#
loop_
_entity_poly.entity_id
_entity_poly.type
_entity_poly.pdbx_seq_one_letter_code
_entity_poly.pdbx_strand_id
1 'polypeptide(L)'
;MINLGILISGRGTNMAAILLAIQRRIIKNVRPSIVVSNKLDAPGLRIASEKFNVPAKAILSNGSKGWQYDRQIASILNEYGVTGRHGLICLAGFMRIASPEFVREYKMRIMNIHPSLLPTFPGLHAQKQAIEYGVKVTGCTVHFVDEGVDTGPIIAQKAVPVYDSDTEHTLSSRILKQEHKLYTKSVKLFADSKLLIKGRKVFIRS
;
A
#
# COMPACT_ATOMS: atom_id res chain seq x y z
N MET A 1 15.69 -13.13 1.56
CA MET A 1 14.83 -12.57 0.47
C MET A 1 13.43 -12.44 1.02
N ILE A 2 12.76 -11.30 0.80
CA ILE A 2 11.42 -10.99 1.29
C ILE A 2 10.41 -11.37 0.20
N ASN A 3 9.39 -12.18 0.54
CA ASN A 3 8.27 -12.46 -0.34
C ASN A 3 7.27 -11.30 -0.27
N LEU A 4 6.92 -10.71 -1.41
CA LEU A 4 6.04 -9.53 -1.50
C LEU A 4 4.65 -9.94 -2.01
N GLY A 5 3.64 -9.70 -1.19
CA GLY A 5 2.24 -9.70 -1.58
C GLY A 5 1.76 -8.27 -1.81
N ILE A 6 0.99 -8.03 -2.86
CA ILE A 6 0.41 -6.71 -3.11
C ILE A 6 -1.11 -6.84 -3.23
N LEU A 7 -1.83 -6.06 -2.44
CA LEU A 7 -3.29 -6.03 -2.45
C LEU A 7 -3.77 -4.78 -3.19
N ILE A 8 -4.71 -4.95 -4.12
CA ILE A 8 -5.25 -3.88 -4.97
C ILE A 8 -6.78 -3.97 -5.07
N SER A 9 -7.44 -2.87 -5.49
CA SER A 9 -8.87 -2.87 -5.82
C SER A 9 -9.18 -2.28 -7.20
N GLY A 10 -8.15 -1.93 -7.99
CA GLY A 10 -8.36 -1.24 -9.27
C GLY A 10 -7.15 -1.27 -10.19
N ARG A 11 -6.77 -0.11 -10.73
CA ARG A 11 -5.72 0.04 -11.77
C ARG A 11 -4.33 -0.47 -11.35
N GLY A 12 -3.99 -0.46 -10.06
CA GLY A 12 -2.72 -0.96 -9.55
C GLY A 12 -1.48 -0.14 -9.96
N THR A 13 -1.61 1.19 -10.08
CA THR A 13 -0.49 2.04 -10.53
C THR A 13 0.67 2.07 -9.53
N ASN A 14 0.37 2.10 -8.22
CA ASN A 14 1.37 1.97 -7.16
C ASN A 14 2.02 0.58 -7.18
N MET A 15 1.24 -0.48 -7.39
CA MET A 15 1.75 -1.84 -7.61
C MET A 15 2.74 -1.87 -8.78
N ALA A 16 2.34 -1.33 -9.93
CA ALA A 16 3.18 -1.30 -11.13
C ALA A 16 4.50 -0.53 -10.89
N ALA A 17 4.47 0.57 -10.13
CA ALA A 17 5.67 1.32 -9.76
C ALA A 17 6.64 0.49 -8.91
N ILE A 18 6.12 -0.25 -7.93
CA ILE A 18 6.93 -1.15 -7.08
C ILE A 18 7.52 -2.29 -7.92
N LEU A 19 6.70 -2.97 -8.73
CA LEU A 19 7.13 -4.09 -9.57
C LEU A 19 8.20 -3.68 -10.58
N LEU A 20 8.03 -2.49 -11.21
CA LEU A 20 9.03 -1.93 -12.12
C LEU A 20 10.36 -1.64 -11.41
N ALA A 21 10.32 -1.14 -10.18
CA ALA A 21 11.53 -0.87 -9.41
C ALA A 21 12.26 -2.16 -9.01
N ILE A 22 11.53 -3.24 -8.74
CA ILE A 22 12.14 -4.57 -8.50
C ILE A 22 12.77 -5.11 -9.79
N GLN A 23 12.05 -5.06 -10.91
CA GLN A 23 12.54 -5.49 -12.22
C GLN A 23 13.82 -4.75 -12.64
N ARG A 24 13.88 -3.43 -12.36
CA ARG A 24 15.06 -2.59 -12.60
C ARG A 24 16.16 -2.73 -11.54
N ARG A 25 16.01 -3.64 -10.59
CA ARG A 25 16.96 -3.86 -9.49
C ARG A 25 17.23 -2.63 -8.60
N ILE A 26 16.30 -1.65 -8.60
CA ILE A 26 16.32 -0.52 -7.65
C ILE A 26 15.96 -1.03 -6.24
N ILE A 27 14.98 -1.95 -6.17
CA ILE A 27 14.66 -2.71 -4.96
C ILE A 27 15.29 -4.09 -5.13
N LYS A 28 16.20 -4.45 -4.23
CA LYS A 28 16.86 -5.76 -4.17
C LYS A 28 16.29 -6.57 -3.00
N ASN A 29 16.59 -7.86 -2.96
CA ASN A 29 16.19 -8.79 -1.89
C ASN A 29 14.67 -8.93 -1.67
N VAL A 30 13.87 -8.57 -2.67
CA VAL A 30 12.42 -8.72 -2.70
C VAL A 30 12.02 -9.58 -3.90
N ARG A 31 11.17 -10.56 -3.65
CA ARG A 31 10.53 -11.39 -4.67
C ARG A 31 9.04 -11.05 -4.72
N PRO A 32 8.54 -10.49 -5.82
CA PRO A 32 7.10 -10.38 -6.04
C PRO A 32 6.50 -11.79 -6.10
N SER A 33 5.63 -12.11 -5.15
CA SER A 33 5.11 -13.47 -5.00
C SER A 33 3.68 -13.59 -5.52
N ILE A 34 2.83 -12.60 -5.20
CA ILE A 34 1.42 -12.61 -5.58
C ILE A 34 0.82 -11.20 -5.57
N VAL A 35 -0.08 -10.94 -6.49
CA VAL A 35 -1.00 -9.80 -6.46
C VAL A 35 -2.40 -10.31 -6.22
N VAL A 36 -3.10 -9.75 -5.23
CA VAL A 36 -4.49 -10.12 -4.91
C VAL A 36 -5.39 -8.92 -5.07
N SER A 37 -6.57 -9.12 -5.65
CA SER A 37 -7.62 -8.10 -5.72
C SER A 37 -8.92 -8.62 -5.09
N ASN A 38 -9.66 -7.69 -4.48
CA ASN A 38 -11.04 -7.95 -4.04
C ASN A 38 -12.08 -7.74 -5.17
N LYS A 39 -11.61 -7.42 -6.38
CA LYS A 39 -12.45 -7.25 -7.57
C LYS A 39 -11.93 -8.10 -8.72
N LEU A 40 -12.82 -8.82 -9.38
CA LEU A 40 -12.48 -9.73 -10.48
C LEU A 40 -11.94 -8.97 -11.70
N ASP A 41 -12.53 -7.82 -11.98
CA ASP A 41 -12.27 -6.96 -13.13
C ASP A 41 -11.18 -5.91 -12.89
N ALA A 42 -10.44 -5.99 -11.78
CA ALA A 42 -9.37 -5.05 -11.48
C ALA A 42 -8.27 -5.08 -12.57
N PRO A 43 -8.06 -3.99 -13.33
CA PRO A 43 -7.06 -3.98 -14.41
C PRO A 43 -5.64 -4.30 -13.93
N GLY A 44 -5.36 -4.02 -12.65
CA GLY A 44 -4.08 -4.32 -12.04
C GLY A 44 -3.72 -5.81 -12.01
N LEU A 45 -4.71 -6.72 -11.99
CA LEU A 45 -4.45 -8.17 -12.06
C LEU A 45 -3.81 -8.55 -13.39
N ARG A 46 -4.37 -8.05 -14.50
CA ARG A 46 -3.82 -8.29 -15.83
C ARG A 46 -2.44 -7.66 -15.99
N ILE A 47 -2.25 -6.44 -15.46
CA ILE A 47 -0.94 -5.79 -15.48
C ILE A 47 0.11 -6.62 -14.71
N ALA A 48 -0.25 -7.18 -13.56
CA ALA A 48 0.66 -8.01 -12.77
C ALA A 48 1.08 -9.28 -13.52
N SER A 49 0.13 -10.00 -14.10
CA SER A 49 0.41 -11.27 -14.79
C SER A 49 1.09 -11.07 -16.14
N GLU A 50 0.54 -10.22 -17.03
CA GLU A 50 1.02 -10.08 -18.40
C GLU A 50 2.30 -9.24 -18.52
N LYS A 51 2.40 -8.14 -17.75
CA LYS A 51 3.54 -7.22 -17.86
C LYS A 51 4.72 -7.59 -16.95
N PHE A 52 4.43 -8.13 -15.78
CA PHE A 52 5.44 -8.39 -14.76
C PHE A 52 5.66 -9.87 -14.45
N ASN A 53 4.88 -10.76 -15.07
CA ASN A 53 4.93 -12.22 -14.83
C ASN A 53 4.80 -12.57 -13.33
N VAL A 54 3.93 -11.86 -12.61
CA VAL A 54 3.63 -12.08 -11.19
C VAL A 54 2.26 -12.76 -11.09
N PRO A 55 2.15 -13.89 -10.35
CA PRO A 55 0.86 -14.52 -10.09
C PRO A 55 -0.18 -13.50 -9.60
N ALA A 56 -1.39 -13.59 -10.12
CA ALA A 56 -2.47 -12.65 -9.79
C ALA A 56 -3.78 -13.40 -9.56
N LYS A 57 -4.46 -13.13 -8.45
CA LYS A 57 -5.72 -13.77 -8.07
C LYS A 57 -6.76 -12.75 -7.62
N ALA A 58 -8.02 -12.97 -7.98
CA ALA A 58 -9.15 -12.27 -7.38
C ALA A 58 -9.75 -13.11 -6.27
N ILE A 59 -10.01 -12.48 -5.11
CA ILE A 59 -10.72 -13.08 -3.98
C ILE A 59 -11.93 -12.21 -3.69
N LEU A 60 -13.09 -12.67 -4.14
CA LEU A 60 -14.34 -11.95 -3.93
C LEU A 60 -14.85 -12.16 -2.51
N SER A 61 -15.40 -11.11 -1.92
CA SER A 61 -15.90 -11.20 -0.53
C SER A 61 -17.16 -12.04 -0.40
N ASN A 62 -17.99 -12.11 -1.45
CA ASN A 62 -19.26 -12.84 -1.47
C ASN A 62 -20.11 -12.62 -0.18
N GLY A 63 -20.13 -11.35 0.29
CA GLY A 63 -20.79 -10.97 1.53
C GLY A 63 -19.93 -11.13 2.81
N SER A 64 -18.81 -11.82 2.76
CA SER A 64 -17.91 -11.99 3.93
C SER A 64 -17.24 -10.67 4.31
N LYS A 65 -17.07 -10.44 5.62
CA LYS A 65 -16.46 -9.23 6.20
C LYS A 65 -15.41 -9.61 7.25
N GLY A 66 -14.56 -8.65 7.60
CA GLY A 66 -13.54 -8.80 8.64
C GLY A 66 -12.70 -10.06 8.42
N TRP A 67 -12.38 -10.75 9.51
CA TRP A 67 -11.54 -11.93 9.47
C TRP A 67 -12.07 -13.07 8.58
N GLN A 68 -13.39 -13.23 8.47
CA GLN A 68 -13.95 -14.26 7.59
C GLN A 68 -13.51 -14.09 6.12
N TYR A 69 -13.34 -12.85 5.67
CA TYR A 69 -12.79 -12.54 4.34
C TYR A 69 -11.27 -12.55 4.36
N ASP A 70 -10.64 -11.89 5.32
CA ASP A 70 -9.20 -11.68 5.34
C ASP A 70 -8.41 -12.98 5.50
N ARG A 71 -8.96 -14.00 6.18
CA ARG A 71 -8.35 -15.35 6.25
C ARG A 71 -8.21 -16.03 4.89
N GLN A 72 -9.09 -15.69 3.93
CA GLN A 72 -8.95 -16.22 2.56
C GLN A 72 -7.76 -15.57 1.86
N ILE A 73 -7.56 -14.25 2.08
CA ILE A 73 -6.38 -13.53 1.60
C ILE A 73 -5.13 -14.10 2.27
N ALA A 74 -5.13 -14.27 3.60
CA ALA A 74 -4.02 -14.83 4.36
C ALA A 74 -3.63 -16.24 3.86
N SER A 75 -4.61 -17.10 3.59
CA SER A 75 -4.37 -18.44 3.03
C SER A 75 -3.61 -18.36 1.70
N ILE A 76 -4.08 -17.52 0.78
CA ILE A 76 -3.41 -17.34 -0.52
C ILE A 76 -2.02 -16.73 -0.33
N LEU A 77 -1.86 -15.72 0.50
CA LEU A 77 -0.55 -15.13 0.78
C LEU A 77 0.44 -16.18 1.30
N ASN A 78 0.00 -17.04 2.22
CA ASN A 78 0.80 -18.10 2.80
C ASN A 78 1.21 -19.16 1.75
N GLU A 79 0.30 -19.55 0.83
CA GLU A 79 0.62 -20.45 -0.30
C GLU A 79 1.78 -19.91 -1.16
N TYR A 80 1.87 -18.57 -1.29
CA TYR A 80 2.94 -17.92 -2.04
C TYR A 80 4.13 -17.49 -1.16
N GLY A 81 4.20 -17.99 0.08
CA GLY A 81 5.29 -17.74 1.02
C GLY A 81 5.33 -16.35 1.62
N VAL A 82 4.24 -15.55 1.46
CA VAL A 82 4.09 -14.25 2.11
C VAL A 82 3.52 -14.47 3.50
N THR A 83 4.38 -14.60 4.49
CA THR A 83 4.03 -14.91 5.87
C THR A 83 4.37 -13.77 6.82
N GLY A 84 3.83 -13.77 8.03
CA GLY A 84 4.19 -12.80 9.06
C GLY A 84 5.67 -12.82 9.46
N ARG A 85 6.42 -13.87 9.10
CA ARG A 85 7.85 -13.99 9.38
C ARG A 85 8.74 -13.53 8.21
N HIS A 86 8.39 -13.87 6.97
CA HIS A 86 9.24 -13.66 5.78
C HIS A 86 8.57 -12.80 4.70
N GLY A 87 7.35 -12.31 4.94
CA GLY A 87 6.58 -11.53 3.97
C GLY A 87 6.65 -10.03 4.19
N LEU A 88 6.25 -9.31 3.16
CA LEU A 88 5.79 -7.93 3.21
C LEU A 88 4.50 -7.85 2.39
N ILE A 89 3.50 -7.17 2.91
CA ILE A 89 2.24 -6.88 2.23
C ILE A 89 2.20 -5.39 1.92
N CYS A 90 1.93 -5.04 0.67
CA CYS A 90 1.70 -3.66 0.25
C CYS A 90 0.23 -3.47 -0.14
N LEU A 91 -0.49 -2.60 0.58
CA LEU A 91 -1.82 -2.15 0.17
C LEU A 91 -1.65 -1.02 -0.86
N ALA A 92 -1.90 -1.32 -2.12
CA ALA A 92 -1.68 -0.40 -3.24
C ALA A 92 -3.03 0.03 -3.85
N GLY A 93 -3.80 0.79 -3.10
CA GLY A 93 -5.18 1.13 -3.44
C GLY A 93 -6.14 -0.02 -3.17
N PHE A 94 -5.99 -0.68 -2.05
CA PHE A 94 -6.89 -1.72 -1.57
C PHE A 94 -8.00 -1.09 -0.73
N MET A 95 -9.25 -1.10 -1.24
CA MET A 95 -10.38 -0.37 -0.69
C MET A 95 -11.16 -1.20 0.34
N ARG A 96 -10.46 -1.88 1.24
CA ARG A 96 -11.04 -2.60 2.38
C ARG A 96 -10.20 -2.36 3.62
N ILE A 97 -10.87 -2.33 4.75
CA ILE A 97 -10.22 -2.25 6.06
C ILE A 97 -9.80 -3.67 6.45
N ALA A 98 -8.52 -3.84 6.77
CA ALA A 98 -7.98 -5.09 7.28
C ALA A 98 -8.52 -5.37 8.69
N SER A 99 -8.89 -6.61 8.96
CA SER A 99 -9.35 -7.01 10.30
C SER A 99 -8.19 -7.00 11.31
N PRO A 100 -8.50 -6.82 12.61
CA PRO A 100 -7.47 -6.88 13.66
C PRO A 100 -6.67 -8.19 13.65
N GLU A 101 -7.32 -9.30 13.34
CA GLU A 101 -6.67 -10.62 13.24
C GLU A 101 -5.63 -10.65 12.12
N PHE A 102 -5.98 -10.13 10.93
CA PHE A 102 -5.06 -10.04 9.80
C PHE A 102 -3.88 -9.11 10.12
N VAL A 103 -4.14 -7.98 10.76
CA VAL A 103 -3.08 -7.05 11.18
C VAL A 103 -2.15 -7.70 12.20
N ARG A 104 -2.67 -8.47 13.17
CA ARG A 104 -1.84 -9.18 14.16
C ARG A 104 -1.00 -10.29 13.54
N GLU A 105 -1.54 -11.05 12.57
CA GLU A 105 -0.80 -12.10 11.86
C GLU A 105 0.40 -11.54 11.08
N TYR A 106 0.23 -10.34 10.49
CA TYR A 106 1.27 -9.66 9.71
C TYR A 106 1.79 -8.40 10.40
N LYS A 107 1.91 -8.42 11.72
CA LYS A 107 2.32 -7.26 12.53
C LYS A 107 3.60 -6.61 12.00
N MET A 108 3.53 -5.29 11.70
CA MET A 108 4.61 -4.49 11.11
C MET A 108 5.15 -5.04 9.77
N ARG A 109 4.30 -5.78 9.06
CA ARG A 109 4.57 -6.33 7.74
C ARG A 109 3.53 -5.93 6.69
N ILE A 110 2.60 -5.06 7.04
CA ILE A 110 1.63 -4.48 6.12
C ILE A 110 1.97 -3.00 6.00
N MET A 111 2.24 -2.55 4.77
CA MET A 111 2.39 -1.14 4.44
C MET A 111 1.19 -0.65 3.65
N ASN A 112 0.78 0.59 3.88
CA ASN A 112 -0.23 1.28 3.10
C ASN A 112 0.32 2.58 2.55
N ILE A 113 -0.18 3.02 1.40
CA ILE A 113 -0.02 4.37 0.85
C ILE A 113 -1.35 5.10 0.96
N HIS A 114 -1.35 6.24 1.66
CA HIS A 114 -2.53 7.07 1.86
C HIS A 114 -2.33 8.44 1.21
N PRO A 115 -3.32 8.97 0.45
CA PRO A 115 -3.16 10.20 -0.34
C PRO A 115 -3.41 11.49 0.46
N SER A 116 -2.91 11.55 1.69
CA SER A 116 -2.84 12.77 2.50
C SER A 116 -1.58 12.80 3.37
N LEU A 117 -1.33 13.92 4.05
CA LEU A 117 -0.32 14.02 5.10
C LEU A 117 -0.95 13.60 6.44
N LEU A 118 -0.95 12.29 6.72
CA LEU A 118 -1.48 11.80 7.98
C LEU A 118 -0.84 12.52 9.21
N PRO A 119 -1.60 12.81 10.24
CA PRO A 119 -2.95 12.32 10.56
C PRO A 119 -4.11 13.13 9.94
N THR A 120 -3.86 14.06 9.03
CA THR A 120 -4.92 14.80 8.35
C THR A 120 -5.63 13.94 7.30
N PHE A 121 -6.94 14.09 7.18
CA PHE A 121 -7.79 13.46 6.16
C PHE A 121 -7.63 11.94 6.06
N PRO A 122 -7.82 11.17 7.16
CA PRO A 122 -7.80 9.71 7.10
C PRO A 122 -9.05 9.18 6.37
N GLY A 123 -9.00 7.91 5.93
CA GLY A 123 -10.11 7.22 5.29
C GLY A 123 -10.26 7.57 3.81
N LEU A 124 -11.49 7.52 3.31
CA LEU A 124 -11.79 7.66 1.89
C LEU A 124 -11.83 9.14 1.46
N HIS A 125 -11.60 9.38 0.15
CA HIS A 125 -11.74 10.70 -0.49
C HIS A 125 -10.85 11.80 0.11
N ALA A 126 -9.65 11.47 0.58
CA ALA A 126 -8.74 12.43 1.23
C ALA A 126 -8.42 13.66 0.37
N GLN A 127 -8.34 13.51 -0.96
CA GLN A 127 -8.10 14.63 -1.88
C GLN A 127 -9.30 15.59 -1.91
N LYS A 128 -10.52 15.05 -1.95
CA LYS A 128 -11.75 15.84 -1.89
C LYS A 128 -11.83 16.58 -0.56
N GLN A 129 -11.59 15.89 0.55
CA GLN A 129 -11.55 16.51 1.88
C GLN A 129 -10.53 17.67 1.94
N ALA A 130 -9.32 17.48 1.38
CA ALA A 130 -8.28 18.50 1.37
C ALA A 130 -8.71 19.77 0.59
N ILE A 131 -9.37 19.60 -0.57
CA ILE A 131 -9.90 20.71 -1.39
C ILE A 131 -11.03 21.43 -0.64
N GLU A 132 -12.02 20.68 -0.14
CA GLU A 132 -13.18 21.26 0.56
C GLU A 132 -12.80 21.97 1.86
N TYR A 133 -11.78 21.50 2.55
CA TYR A 133 -11.24 22.14 3.75
C TYR A 133 -10.46 23.43 3.43
N GLY A 134 -9.97 23.58 2.19
CA GLY A 134 -9.22 24.75 1.74
C GLY A 134 -7.75 24.76 2.16
N VAL A 135 -7.12 23.58 2.43
CA VAL A 135 -5.70 23.55 2.76
C VAL A 135 -4.85 23.96 1.55
N LYS A 136 -3.71 24.57 1.80
CA LYS A 136 -2.76 24.96 0.74
C LYS A 136 -1.68 23.93 0.49
N VAL A 137 -1.54 22.93 1.37
CA VAL A 137 -0.59 21.84 1.28
C VAL A 137 -1.26 20.55 1.71
N THR A 138 -1.08 19.49 0.93
CA THR A 138 -1.42 18.11 1.26
C THR A 138 -0.29 17.17 0.80
N GLY A 139 -0.52 15.90 0.59
CA GLY A 139 0.52 15.02 0.10
C GLY A 139 0.15 13.54 0.14
N CYS A 140 1.14 12.70 0.39
CA CYS A 140 0.93 11.27 0.62
C CYS A 140 1.79 10.77 1.78
N THR A 141 1.32 9.70 2.40
CA THR A 141 1.96 9.05 3.54
C THR A 141 2.09 7.56 3.27
N VAL A 142 3.29 7.00 3.44
CA VAL A 142 3.49 5.56 3.60
C VAL A 142 3.61 5.26 5.08
N HIS A 143 2.81 4.33 5.56
CA HIS A 143 2.78 3.93 6.97
C HIS A 143 2.63 2.41 7.11
N PHE A 144 3.01 1.87 8.25
CA PHE A 144 2.60 0.52 8.63
C PHE A 144 1.12 0.52 9.00
N VAL A 145 0.43 -0.56 8.71
CA VAL A 145 -0.98 -0.72 9.10
C VAL A 145 -1.04 -1.27 10.52
N ASP A 146 -1.86 -0.63 11.35
CA ASP A 146 -2.27 -1.11 12.67
C ASP A 146 -3.77 -1.39 12.70
N GLU A 147 -4.35 -1.65 13.86
CA GLU A 147 -5.78 -2.00 13.99
C GLU A 147 -6.74 -0.82 13.78
N GLY A 148 -6.23 0.42 13.71
CA GLY A 148 -7.01 1.61 13.38
C GLY A 148 -7.02 1.93 11.88
N VAL A 149 -7.81 2.93 11.49
CA VAL A 149 -7.86 3.40 10.12
C VAL A 149 -6.82 4.50 9.92
N ASP A 150 -5.80 4.21 9.11
CA ASP A 150 -4.69 5.11 8.76
C ASP A 150 -3.93 5.67 9.98
N THR A 151 -3.90 4.92 11.09
CA THR A 151 -3.31 5.36 12.36
C THR A 151 -1.92 4.79 12.64
N GLY A 152 -1.44 3.86 11.86
CA GLY A 152 -0.19 3.16 12.12
C GLY A 152 1.09 4.01 11.96
N PRO A 153 2.24 3.47 12.38
CA PRO A 153 3.52 4.18 12.36
C PRO A 153 3.91 4.68 10.97
N ILE A 154 4.16 5.99 10.85
CA ILE A 154 4.52 6.66 9.60
C ILE A 154 5.97 6.33 9.23
N ILE A 155 6.17 5.85 8.00
CA ILE A 155 7.50 5.54 7.43
C ILE A 155 8.06 6.76 6.72
N ALA A 156 7.26 7.38 5.84
CA ALA A 156 7.68 8.55 5.08
C ALA A 156 6.45 9.34 4.59
N GLN A 157 6.68 10.64 4.37
CA GLN A 157 5.66 11.56 3.85
C GLN A 157 6.26 12.43 2.75
N LYS A 158 5.41 12.85 1.80
CA LYS A 158 5.77 13.81 0.77
C LYS A 158 4.66 14.81 0.58
N ALA A 159 4.98 16.08 0.81
CA ALA A 159 4.06 17.19 0.61
C ALA A 159 3.95 17.57 -0.87
N VAL A 160 2.75 18.04 -1.26
CA VAL A 160 2.45 18.67 -2.55
C VAL A 160 1.58 19.90 -2.30
N PRO A 161 1.68 20.96 -3.16
CA PRO A 161 0.79 22.12 -3.06
C PRO A 161 -0.63 21.74 -3.49
N VAL A 162 -1.61 22.47 -2.91
CA VAL A 162 -3.00 22.51 -3.38
C VAL A 162 -3.23 23.89 -3.97
N TYR A 163 -3.63 23.93 -5.24
CA TYR A 163 -3.91 25.19 -5.94
C TYR A 163 -5.41 25.50 -5.88
N ASP A 164 -5.76 26.77 -5.92
CA ASP A 164 -7.16 27.22 -5.87
C ASP A 164 -8.00 26.70 -7.05
N SER A 165 -7.34 26.39 -8.18
CA SER A 165 -7.96 25.80 -9.37
C SER A 165 -8.01 24.28 -9.37
N ASP A 166 -7.56 23.61 -8.29
CA ASP A 166 -7.54 22.15 -8.29
C ASP A 166 -8.93 21.53 -8.25
N THR A 167 -9.11 20.54 -9.11
CA THR A 167 -10.15 19.54 -8.99
C THR A 167 -9.61 18.31 -8.26
N GLU A 168 -10.47 17.42 -7.77
CA GLU A 168 -10.05 16.15 -7.18
C GLU A 168 -9.12 15.37 -8.15
N HIS A 169 -9.40 15.42 -9.46
CA HIS A 169 -8.61 14.75 -10.49
C HIS A 169 -7.20 15.33 -10.62
N THR A 170 -7.05 16.67 -10.68
CA THR A 170 -5.74 17.31 -10.84
C THR A 170 -4.86 17.11 -9.62
N LEU A 171 -5.44 17.26 -8.42
CA LEU A 171 -4.74 17.01 -7.17
C LEU A 171 -4.34 15.54 -7.02
N SER A 172 -5.25 14.61 -7.30
CA SER A 172 -4.96 13.17 -7.29
C SER A 172 -3.82 12.80 -8.22
N SER A 173 -3.79 13.36 -9.44
CA SER A 173 -2.73 13.12 -10.41
C SER A 173 -1.37 13.65 -9.93
N ARG A 174 -1.35 14.77 -9.20
CA ARG A 174 -0.13 15.36 -8.60
C ARG A 174 0.36 14.50 -7.43
N ILE A 175 -0.52 14.07 -6.55
CA ILE A 175 -0.21 13.20 -5.42
C ILE A 175 0.31 11.84 -5.92
N LEU A 176 -0.35 11.22 -6.90
CA LEU A 176 0.00 9.91 -7.43
C LEU A 176 1.46 9.84 -7.93
N LYS A 177 1.97 10.91 -8.54
CA LYS A 177 3.38 10.99 -8.97
C LYS A 177 4.35 10.89 -7.78
N GLN A 178 3.95 11.41 -6.62
CA GLN A 178 4.76 11.31 -5.39
C GLN A 178 4.56 9.96 -4.69
N GLU A 179 3.34 9.41 -4.71
CA GLU A 179 3.07 8.07 -4.17
C GLU A 179 3.98 7.01 -4.79
N HIS A 180 4.08 6.97 -6.12
CA HIS A 180 4.94 6.02 -6.84
C HIS A 180 6.40 6.08 -6.34
N LYS A 181 6.93 7.28 -6.14
CA LYS A 181 8.32 7.48 -5.66
C LYS A 181 8.45 7.09 -4.18
N LEU A 182 7.51 7.57 -3.36
CA LEU A 182 7.56 7.40 -1.92
C LEU A 182 7.37 5.93 -1.52
N TYR A 183 6.40 5.25 -2.15
CA TYR A 183 6.12 3.85 -1.84
C TYR A 183 7.27 2.94 -2.26
N THR A 184 7.81 3.13 -3.47
CA THR A 184 9.00 2.42 -3.95
C THR A 184 10.19 2.60 -3.00
N LYS A 185 10.46 3.85 -2.54
CA LYS A 185 11.50 4.13 -1.56
C LYS A 185 11.25 3.41 -0.23
N SER A 186 10.02 3.41 0.27
CA SER A 186 9.66 2.78 1.54
C SER A 186 9.81 1.26 1.50
N VAL A 187 9.38 0.62 0.41
CA VAL A 187 9.59 -0.83 0.20
C VAL A 187 11.09 -1.14 0.14
N LYS A 188 11.89 -0.31 -0.55
CA LYS A 188 13.35 -0.47 -0.57
C LYS A 188 13.96 -0.38 0.83
N LEU A 189 13.60 0.62 1.63
CA LEU A 189 14.11 0.78 3.00
C LEU A 189 13.78 -0.43 3.88
N PHE A 190 12.58 -1.00 3.72
CA PHE A 190 12.19 -2.22 4.42
C PHE A 190 13.05 -3.41 3.97
N ALA A 191 13.21 -3.59 2.66
CA ALA A 191 13.99 -4.67 2.09
C ALA A 191 15.47 -4.64 2.48
N ASP A 192 16.01 -3.43 2.64
CA ASP A 192 17.38 -3.19 3.09
C ASP A 192 17.53 -3.25 4.63
N SER A 193 16.46 -3.63 5.36
CA SER A 193 16.42 -3.68 6.84
C SER A 193 16.78 -2.34 7.50
N LYS A 194 16.51 -1.23 6.84
CA LYS A 194 16.83 0.13 7.30
C LYS A 194 15.75 0.77 8.16
N LEU A 195 14.61 0.12 8.37
CA LEU A 195 13.55 0.65 9.22
C LEU A 195 13.66 0.10 10.64
N LEU A 196 13.79 1.00 11.61
CA LEU A 196 13.75 0.68 13.03
C LEU A 196 12.48 1.27 13.64
N ILE A 197 11.61 0.42 14.16
CA ILE A 197 10.34 0.84 14.75
C ILE A 197 10.50 0.90 16.28
N LYS A 198 10.18 2.06 16.87
CA LYS A 198 10.13 2.26 18.33
C LYS A 198 8.80 2.92 18.70
N GLY A 199 7.87 2.14 19.23
CA GLY A 199 6.49 2.59 19.44
C GLY A 199 5.85 3.11 18.15
N ARG A 200 5.42 4.35 18.12
CA ARG A 200 4.84 4.99 16.93
C ARG A 200 5.86 5.58 15.96
N LYS A 201 7.13 5.62 16.31
CA LYS A 201 8.17 6.26 15.47
C LYS A 201 8.91 5.22 14.64
N VAL A 202 9.11 5.52 13.37
CA VAL A 202 9.96 4.76 12.45
C VAL A 202 11.21 5.58 12.17
N PHE A 203 12.37 5.02 12.49
CA PHE A 203 13.67 5.62 12.22
C PHE A 203 14.32 4.95 11.02
N ILE A 204 14.98 5.73 10.17
CA ILE A 204 15.74 5.22 9.04
C ILE A 204 17.21 5.14 9.48
N ARG A 205 17.74 3.92 9.44
CA ARG A 205 19.18 3.69 9.70
C ARG A 205 20.01 4.13 8.49
N SER A 206 21.08 4.77 8.75
CA SER A 206 22.13 5.11 7.76
C SER A 206 22.74 3.87 7.08
#